data_e58b4dcd013b66e583e8b42ab6061742
#
_entry.id   e58b4dcd013b66e583e8b42ab6061742
#
_cell.length_a   1.000
_cell.length_b   1.000
_cell.length_c   1.000
_cell.angle_alpha   90.00
_cell.angle_beta   90.00
_cell.angle_gamma   90.00
#
_symmetry.space_group_name_H-M   'P 1'
#
loop_
_entity.id
_entity.type
_entity.pdbx_description
1 polymer ?
#
loop_
_entity_poly.entity_id
_entity_poly.type
_entity_poly.pdbx_seq_one_letter_code
_entity_poly.pdbx_strand_id
1 'polypeptide(L)'
;LAQAVVGDPAAGRGKAGMCRTCHGLEGRARIPIAPHIGGESAAYLVHQLAAFRDGTRTHEMMSVVAKGLDDQAIADLAAWYAAQTVTARPPPGPAGEAAPEACVSCHGADGLAVIEDAPHLAGENAIYIATQLKAFRGGKRQHPVMSEIAAGLTDADICTVADWYAGTELEIEPVR
;
A
#
# COMPACT_ATOMS: atom_id res chain seq x y z
N LEU A 1 -5.19 17.34 -24.08
CA LEU A 1 -5.35 16.85 -22.72
C LEU A 1 -5.71 15.38 -22.83
N ALA A 2 -4.81 14.45 -22.43
CA ALA A 2 -5.16 13.05 -22.32
C ALA A 2 -6.26 12.92 -21.26
N GLN A 3 -7.38 12.30 -21.62
CA GLN A 3 -8.43 12.00 -20.65
C GLN A 3 -7.89 10.98 -19.65
N ALA A 4 -8.13 11.21 -18.37
CA ALA A 4 -7.82 10.23 -17.35
C ALA A 4 -8.58 8.93 -17.68
N VAL A 5 -7.89 7.80 -17.69
CA VAL A 5 -8.49 6.50 -17.94
C VAL A 5 -9.36 6.14 -16.76
N VAL A 6 -10.64 5.90 -17.01
CA VAL A 6 -11.59 5.47 -15.97
C VAL A 6 -11.53 3.96 -15.84
N GLY A 7 -11.27 3.47 -14.63
CA GLY A 7 -11.22 2.03 -14.34
C GLY A 7 -12.60 1.43 -14.11
N ASP A 8 -12.77 0.20 -14.56
CA ASP A 8 -13.95 -0.63 -14.31
C ASP A 8 -13.62 -1.73 -13.26
N PRO A 9 -14.23 -1.69 -12.06
CA PRO A 9 -13.98 -2.70 -11.03
C PRO A 9 -14.30 -4.14 -11.48
N ALA A 10 -15.32 -4.34 -12.32
CA ALA A 10 -15.68 -5.67 -12.79
C ALA A 10 -14.62 -6.23 -13.75
N ALA A 11 -14.11 -5.39 -14.67
CA ALA A 11 -12.98 -5.74 -15.53
C ALA A 11 -11.71 -5.97 -14.71
N GLY A 12 -11.48 -5.16 -13.68
CA GLY A 12 -10.35 -5.27 -12.74
C GLY A 12 -10.38 -6.60 -11.98
N ARG A 13 -11.55 -7.02 -11.48
CA ARG A 13 -11.72 -8.34 -10.85
C ARG A 13 -11.30 -9.48 -11.77
N GLY A 14 -11.68 -9.39 -13.04
CA GLY A 14 -11.29 -10.39 -14.05
C GLY A 14 -9.77 -10.45 -14.25
N LYS A 15 -9.07 -9.31 -14.17
CA LYS A 15 -7.62 -9.19 -14.32
C LYS A 15 -6.85 -9.53 -13.04
N ALA A 16 -7.48 -9.43 -11.87
CA ALA A 16 -6.85 -9.65 -10.56
C ALA A 16 -6.36 -11.09 -10.32
N GLY A 17 -6.68 -12.03 -11.23
CA GLY A 17 -6.22 -13.40 -11.17
C GLY A 17 -4.70 -13.57 -11.05
N MET A 18 -3.94 -12.70 -11.71
CA MET A 18 -2.47 -12.68 -11.63
C MET A 18 -1.95 -12.11 -10.29
N CYS A 19 -2.71 -11.25 -9.63
CA CYS A 19 -2.31 -10.58 -8.40
C CYS A 19 -2.63 -11.41 -7.15
N ARG A 20 -3.68 -12.24 -7.23
CA ARG A 20 -4.28 -12.94 -6.07
C ARG A 20 -3.34 -13.88 -5.34
N THR A 21 -2.32 -14.40 -6.00
CA THR A 21 -1.38 -15.35 -5.39
C THR A 21 -0.62 -14.72 -4.24
N CYS A 22 -0.23 -13.46 -4.38
CA CYS A 22 0.51 -12.70 -3.38
C CYS A 22 -0.39 -11.74 -2.59
N HIS A 23 -1.27 -11.01 -3.28
CA HIS A 23 -2.08 -9.96 -2.69
C HIS A 23 -3.50 -10.37 -2.29
N GLY A 24 -3.94 -11.60 -2.62
CA GLY A 24 -5.35 -12.00 -2.46
C GLY A 24 -6.24 -11.40 -3.54
N LEU A 25 -7.42 -12.01 -3.76
CA LEU A 25 -8.36 -11.51 -4.77
C LEU A 25 -8.99 -10.18 -4.33
N GLU A 26 -9.27 -10.03 -3.06
CA GLU A 26 -9.83 -8.82 -2.44
C GLU A 26 -8.73 -7.89 -1.88
N GLY A 27 -7.46 -8.22 -2.11
CA GLY A 27 -6.33 -7.38 -1.71
C GLY A 27 -5.80 -7.66 -0.30
N ARG A 28 -6.19 -8.75 0.36
CA ARG A 28 -5.54 -9.21 1.60
C ARG A 28 -4.32 -10.05 1.24
N ALA A 29 -3.13 -9.56 1.55
CA ALA A 29 -1.87 -10.23 1.27
C ALA A 29 -1.82 -11.65 1.87
N ARG A 30 -1.24 -12.57 1.10
CA ARG A 30 -1.08 -13.99 1.45
C ARG A 30 0.36 -14.38 1.78
N ILE A 31 1.29 -13.50 1.48
CA ILE A 31 2.72 -13.69 1.74
C ILE A 31 3.29 -12.46 2.47
N PRO A 32 4.26 -12.64 3.38
CA PRO A 32 4.75 -11.57 4.26
C PRO A 32 5.44 -10.39 3.57
N ILE A 33 5.89 -10.60 2.32
CA ILE A 33 6.60 -9.56 1.55
C ILE A 33 5.69 -8.77 0.62
N ALA A 34 4.43 -9.22 0.44
CA ALA A 34 3.44 -8.49 -0.34
C ALA A 34 2.58 -7.61 0.57
N PRO A 35 2.27 -6.37 0.17
CA PRO A 35 1.36 -5.52 0.94
C PRO A 35 -0.10 -5.93 0.76
N HIS A 36 -0.93 -5.55 1.72
CA HIS A 36 -2.36 -5.42 1.51
C HIS A 36 -2.61 -4.31 0.48
N ILE A 37 -3.55 -4.53 -0.42
CA ILE A 37 -3.90 -3.55 -1.47
C ILE A 37 -5.40 -3.32 -1.58
N GLY A 38 -6.21 -4.06 -0.82
CA GLY A 38 -7.66 -3.87 -0.74
C GLY A 38 -7.99 -2.61 0.04
N GLY A 39 -8.87 -1.78 -0.52
CA GLY A 39 -9.28 -0.51 0.06
C GLY A 39 -8.31 0.66 -0.16
N GLU A 40 -7.15 0.41 -0.77
CA GLU A 40 -6.24 1.49 -1.14
C GLU A 40 -6.88 2.45 -2.14
N SER A 41 -6.48 3.72 -2.12
CA SER A 41 -6.99 4.66 -3.11
C SER A 41 -6.63 4.25 -4.53
N ALA A 42 -7.55 4.43 -5.47
CA ALA A 42 -7.29 4.11 -6.87
C ALA A 42 -6.13 4.94 -7.43
N ALA A 43 -6.01 6.21 -7.03
CA ALA A 43 -4.92 7.09 -7.43
C ALA A 43 -3.56 6.55 -6.98
N TYR A 44 -3.44 6.13 -5.72
CA TYR A 44 -2.22 5.51 -5.20
C TYR A 44 -1.86 4.23 -5.96
N LEU A 45 -2.83 3.33 -6.19
CA LEU A 45 -2.60 2.07 -6.90
C LEU A 45 -2.16 2.30 -8.35
N VAL A 46 -2.81 3.22 -9.06
CA VAL A 46 -2.41 3.61 -10.43
C VAL A 46 -0.98 4.12 -10.43
N HIS A 47 -0.65 5.04 -9.51
CA HIS A 47 0.70 5.60 -9.41
C HIS A 47 1.74 4.50 -9.15
N GLN A 48 1.49 3.58 -8.22
CA GLN A 48 2.45 2.51 -7.89
C GLN A 48 2.63 1.51 -9.04
N LEU A 49 1.54 1.09 -9.71
CA LEU A 49 1.63 0.18 -10.86
C LEU A 49 2.36 0.83 -12.04
N ALA A 50 2.06 2.10 -12.33
CA ALA A 50 2.79 2.86 -13.34
C ALA A 50 4.28 2.98 -13.00
N ALA A 51 4.61 3.30 -11.76
CA ALA A 51 5.99 3.41 -11.29
C ALA A 51 6.78 2.10 -11.44
N PHE A 52 6.16 0.95 -11.17
CA PHE A 52 6.78 -0.35 -11.42
C PHE A 52 6.94 -0.64 -12.92
N ARG A 53 5.96 -0.30 -13.73
CA ARG A 53 6.01 -0.45 -15.19
C ARG A 53 7.11 0.39 -15.81
N ASP A 54 7.21 1.64 -15.38
CA ASP A 54 8.12 2.63 -15.96
C ASP A 54 9.53 2.56 -15.35
N GLY A 55 9.71 1.76 -14.28
CA GLY A 55 11.01 1.52 -13.64
C GLY A 55 11.43 2.59 -12.64
N THR A 56 10.58 3.57 -12.32
CA THR A 56 10.85 4.58 -11.27
C THR A 56 10.72 3.99 -9.87
N ARG A 57 9.97 2.89 -9.74
CA ARG A 57 9.98 1.98 -8.60
C ARG A 57 10.34 0.58 -9.08
N THR A 58 11.26 -0.10 -8.41
CA THR A 58 11.74 -1.42 -8.83
C THR A 58 11.47 -2.49 -7.77
N HIS A 59 11.05 -3.66 -8.22
CA HIS A 59 10.89 -4.86 -7.40
C HIS A 59 10.95 -6.09 -8.32
N GLU A 60 11.61 -7.16 -7.90
CA GLU A 60 11.85 -8.35 -8.73
C GLU A 60 10.58 -8.89 -9.39
N MET A 61 9.49 -9.03 -8.63
CA MET A 61 8.21 -9.53 -9.15
C MET A 61 7.34 -8.42 -9.75
N MET A 62 7.15 -7.30 -9.03
CA MET A 62 6.20 -6.28 -9.45
C MET A 62 6.63 -5.56 -10.73
N SER A 63 7.92 -5.35 -10.96
CA SER A 63 8.42 -4.77 -12.21
C SER A 63 8.14 -5.68 -13.41
N VAL A 64 8.18 -6.99 -13.23
CA VAL A 64 7.83 -7.96 -14.28
C VAL A 64 6.34 -7.97 -14.56
N VAL A 65 5.52 -8.04 -13.50
CA VAL A 65 4.05 -8.05 -13.62
C VAL A 65 3.55 -6.75 -14.28
N ALA A 66 4.01 -5.60 -13.80
CA ALA A 66 3.56 -4.29 -14.27
C ALA A 66 3.91 -3.99 -15.72
N LYS A 67 5.02 -4.52 -16.24
CA LYS A 67 5.42 -4.37 -17.66
C LYS A 67 4.37 -4.88 -18.65
N GLY A 68 3.55 -5.85 -18.24
CA GLY A 68 2.48 -6.40 -19.07
C GLY A 68 1.16 -5.63 -19.02
N LEU A 69 1.08 -4.56 -18.21
CA LEU A 69 -0.15 -3.80 -18.00
C LEU A 69 -0.17 -2.53 -18.85
N ASP A 70 -1.22 -2.33 -19.61
CA ASP A 70 -1.53 -1.04 -20.23
C ASP A 70 -2.26 -0.12 -19.24
N ASP A 71 -2.50 1.13 -19.63
CA ASP A 71 -3.13 2.12 -18.76
C ASP A 71 -4.55 1.72 -18.35
N GLN A 72 -5.31 1.07 -19.23
CA GLN A 72 -6.65 0.59 -18.91
C GLN A 72 -6.61 -0.55 -17.91
N ALA A 73 -5.70 -1.50 -18.06
CA ALA A 73 -5.55 -2.61 -17.13
C ALA A 73 -5.12 -2.12 -15.73
N ILE A 74 -4.24 -1.12 -15.68
CA ILE A 74 -3.84 -0.47 -14.43
C ILE A 74 -5.03 0.22 -13.76
N ALA A 75 -5.81 0.99 -14.53
CA ALA A 75 -6.99 1.68 -14.01
C ALA A 75 -8.06 0.69 -13.51
N ASP A 76 -8.32 -0.38 -14.25
CA ASP A 76 -9.31 -1.41 -13.88
C ASP A 76 -8.90 -2.15 -12.60
N LEU A 77 -7.64 -2.58 -12.51
CA LEU A 77 -7.11 -3.23 -11.30
C LEU A 77 -7.16 -2.30 -10.09
N ALA A 78 -6.78 -1.04 -10.25
CA ALA A 78 -6.87 -0.03 -9.22
C ALA A 78 -8.31 0.17 -8.76
N ALA A 79 -9.27 0.26 -9.68
CA ALA A 79 -10.69 0.38 -9.37
C ALA A 79 -11.23 -0.84 -8.61
N TRP A 80 -10.81 -2.07 -8.97
CA TRP A 80 -11.21 -3.28 -8.26
C TRP A 80 -10.74 -3.28 -6.81
N TYR A 81 -9.46 -3.04 -6.58
CA TYR A 81 -8.90 -3.07 -5.22
C TYR A 81 -9.39 -1.88 -4.38
N ALA A 82 -9.54 -0.70 -4.96
CA ALA A 82 -10.08 0.46 -4.26
C ALA A 82 -11.55 0.32 -3.86
N ALA A 83 -12.32 -0.52 -4.55
CA ALA A 83 -13.72 -0.76 -4.22
C ALA A 83 -13.92 -1.59 -2.95
N GLN A 84 -12.88 -2.26 -2.43
CA GLN A 84 -13.00 -3.05 -1.21
C GLN A 84 -13.19 -2.13 0.00
N THR A 85 -14.07 -2.51 0.92
CA THR A 85 -14.26 -1.77 2.17
C THR A 85 -13.23 -2.19 3.19
N VAL A 86 -12.61 -1.23 3.86
CA VAL A 86 -11.63 -1.50 4.92
C VAL A 86 -12.04 -0.86 6.23
N THR A 87 -11.77 -1.56 7.32
CA THR A 87 -11.86 -1.03 8.68
C THR A 87 -10.61 -1.41 9.46
N ALA A 88 -10.18 -0.54 10.36
CA ALA A 88 -9.01 -0.76 11.17
C ALA A 88 -9.29 -0.49 12.64
N ARG A 89 -8.63 -1.24 13.51
CA ARG A 89 -8.63 -1.03 14.96
C ARG A 89 -7.18 -0.98 15.44
N PRO A 90 -6.78 0.13 16.11
CA PRO A 90 -5.45 0.23 16.69
C PRO A 90 -5.14 -0.95 17.61
N PRO A 91 -3.86 -1.31 17.79
CA PRO A 91 -3.49 -2.41 18.66
C PRO A 91 -3.99 -2.15 20.08
N PRO A 92 -4.45 -3.20 20.80
CA PRO A 92 -4.79 -3.08 22.20
C PRO A 92 -3.50 -2.80 22.99
N GLY A 93 -3.45 -1.67 23.67
CA GLY A 93 -2.29 -1.27 24.47
C GLY A 93 -2.71 -0.41 25.65
N PRO A 94 -1.81 -0.12 26.60
CA PRO A 94 -2.07 0.85 27.65
C PRO A 94 -2.42 2.19 27.01
N ALA A 95 -3.40 2.87 27.57
CA ALA A 95 -3.85 4.18 27.10
C ALA A 95 -2.64 5.13 26.98
N GLY A 96 -2.23 5.46 25.77
CA GLY A 96 -1.11 6.34 25.49
C GLY A 96 -0.15 5.90 24.39
N GLU A 97 -0.20 4.66 23.91
CA GLU A 97 0.54 4.26 22.72
C GLU A 97 -0.22 4.67 21.47
N ALA A 98 -0.11 5.94 21.13
CA ALA A 98 -0.64 6.47 19.87
C ALA A 98 0.23 6.02 18.69
N ALA A 99 -0.35 6.06 17.49
CA ALA A 99 0.42 5.90 16.27
C ALA A 99 1.60 6.90 16.23
N PRO A 100 2.73 6.55 15.60
CA PRO A 100 3.88 7.45 15.49
C PRO A 100 3.47 8.79 14.88
N GLU A 101 3.67 9.88 15.63
CA GLU A 101 3.13 11.23 15.31
C GLU A 101 3.49 11.70 13.89
N ALA A 102 4.74 11.43 13.46
CA ALA A 102 5.20 11.81 12.12
C ALA A 102 4.46 11.09 10.98
N CYS A 103 3.71 10.03 11.26
CA CYS A 103 3.04 9.20 10.26
C CYS A 103 1.53 9.54 10.15
N VAL A 104 0.93 9.98 11.26
CA VAL A 104 -0.53 10.11 11.43
C VAL A 104 -1.16 11.08 10.43
N SER A 105 -0.49 12.18 10.09
CA SER A 105 -1.03 13.23 9.22
C SER A 105 -1.39 12.74 7.81
N CYS A 106 -0.75 11.66 7.35
CA CYS A 106 -0.99 11.07 6.03
C CYS A 106 -1.59 9.67 6.12
N HIS A 107 -1.07 8.84 7.04
CA HIS A 107 -1.45 7.44 7.16
C HIS A 107 -2.57 7.17 8.18
N GLY A 108 -3.08 8.21 8.84
CA GLY A 108 -4.16 8.11 9.82
C GLY A 108 -3.71 7.60 11.20
N ALA A 109 -4.51 7.89 12.22
CA ALA A 109 -4.25 7.49 13.60
C ALA A 109 -4.51 5.99 13.85
N ASP A 110 -5.28 5.36 12.98
CA ASP A 110 -5.59 3.93 12.96
C ASP A 110 -4.85 3.17 11.85
N GLY A 111 -4.03 3.88 11.07
CA GLY A 111 -3.30 3.34 9.94
C GLY A 111 -4.10 3.30 8.64
N LEU A 112 -5.32 3.87 8.60
CA LEU A 112 -6.04 4.11 7.35
C LEU A 112 -5.69 5.50 6.82
N ALA A 113 -5.15 5.55 5.61
CA ALA A 113 -4.68 6.79 5.00
C ALA A 113 -5.79 7.84 4.89
N VAL A 114 -5.42 9.09 5.17
CA VAL A 114 -6.32 10.24 5.13
C VAL A 114 -6.07 11.15 3.92
N ILE A 115 -5.07 10.80 3.10
CA ILE A 115 -4.76 11.46 1.82
C ILE A 115 -4.64 10.42 0.72
N GLU A 116 -5.00 10.76 -0.51
CA GLU A 116 -5.06 9.83 -1.65
C GLU A 116 -3.70 9.24 -2.05
N ASP A 117 -2.60 9.96 -1.85
CA ASP A 117 -1.25 9.52 -2.25
C ASP A 117 -0.50 8.78 -1.13
N ALA A 118 -1.16 8.50 -0.02
CA ALA A 118 -0.60 7.67 1.04
C ALA A 118 -1.28 6.30 1.07
N PRO A 119 -0.53 5.19 1.30
CA PRO A 119 -1.13 3.88 1.51
C PRO A 119 -1.66 3.73 2.94
N HIS A 120 -2.61 2.82 3.09
CA HIS A 120 -2.95 2.26 4.39
C HIS A 120 -1.75 1.51 4.96
N LEU A 121 -1.56 1.59 6.27
CA LEU A 121 -0.52 0.86 6.99
C LEU A 121 -1.13 -0.11 8.02
N ALA A 122 -2.43 0.02 8.29
CA ALA A 122 -3.14 -0.83 9.25
C ALA A 122 -3.02 -2.31 8.88
N GLY A 123 -2.59 -3.12 9.85
CA GLY A 123 -2.46 -4.56 9.69
C GLY A 123 -1.40 -5.00 8.66
N GLU A 124 -0.63 -4.05 8.12
CA GLU A 124 0.40 -4.36 7.14
C GLU A 124 1.54 -5.16 7.76
N ASN A 125 2.15 -6.03 6.98
CA ASN A 125 3.23 -6.87 7.48
C ASN A 125 4.45 -6.03 7.91
N ALA A 126 4.95 -6.26 9.13
CA ALA A 126 6.10 -5.52 9.67
C ALA A 126 7.35 -5.64 8.77
N ILE A 127 7.57 -6.82 8.15
CA ILE A 127 8.69 -7.03 7.22
C ILE A 127 8.53 -6.11 6.00
N TYR A 128 7.32 -6.00 5.46
CA TYR A 128 7.05 -5.13 4.32
C TYR A 128 7.26 -3.65 4.69
N ILE A 129 6.68 -3.17 5.79
CA ILE A 129 6.85 -1.78 6.24
C ILE A 129 8.33 -1.45 6.45
N ALA A 130 9.06 -2.29 7.20
CA ALA A 130 10.47 -2.08 7.47
C ALA A 130 11.30 -2.06 6.17
N THR A 131 11.00 -2.95 5.22
CA THR A 131 11.67 -2.99 3.91
C THR A 131 11.43 -1.71 3.12
N GLN A 132 10.19 -1.19 3.10
CA GLN A 132 9.87 0.04 2.39
C GLN A 132 10.52 1.27 3.03
N LEU A 133 10.50 1.39 4.36
CA LEU A 133 11.17 2.49 5.06
C LEU A 133 12.69 2.48 4.80
N LYS A 134 13.31 1.31 4.85
CA LYS A 134 14.75 1.17 4.49
C LYS A 134 15.00 1.49 3.01
N ALA A 135 14.08 1.16 2.11
CA ALA A 135 14.21 1.49 0.70
C ALA A 135 14.12 3.00 0.45
N PHE A 136 13.22 3.71 1.13
CA PHE A 136 13.16 5.18 1.10
C PHE A 136 14.42 5.81 1.68
N ARG A 137 14.86 5.36 2.86
CA ARG A 137 16.07 5.86 3.52
C ARG A 137 17.33 5.65 2.68
N GLY A 138 17.43 4.52 2.01
CA GLY A 138 18.57 4.15 1.17
C GLY A 138 18.47 4.61 -0.29
N GLY A 139 17.42 5.37 -0.67
CA GLY A 139 17.22 5.90 -2.03
C GLY A 139 16.81 4.88 -3.09
N LYS A 140 16.56 3.60 -2.71
CA LYS A 140 16.07 2.56 -3.64
C LYS A 140 14.60 2.77 -4.04
N ARG A 141 13.83 3.43 -3.19
CA ARG A 141 12.49 3.93 -3.44
C ARG A 141 12.49 5.42 -3.15
N GLN A 142 11.90 6.21 -4.04
CA GLN A 142 11.91 7.66 -3.91
C GLN A 142 10.48 8.20 -3.80
N HIS A 143 10.29 9.10 -2.87
CA HIS A 143 9.08 9.90 -2.72
C HIS A 143 9.45 11.18 -1.96
N PRO A 144 9.00 12.36 -2.40
CA PRO A 144 9.43 13.62 -1.79
C PRO A 144 9.32 13.65 -0.27
N VAL A 145 8.16 13.25 0.26
CA VAL A 145 7.88 13.25 1.70
C VAL A 145 8.51 12.04 2.40
N MET A 146 8.24 10.82 1.89
CA MET A 146 8.67 9.60 2.59
C MET A 146 10.20 9.42 2.62
N SER A 147 10.92 9.89 1.59
CA SER A 147 12.38 9.85 1.60
C SER A 147 12.97 10.76 2.67
N GLU A 148 12.37 11.93 2.89
CA GLU A 148 12.79 12.87 3.95
C GLU A 148 12.50 12.29 5.34
N ILE A 149 11.28 11.80 5.57
CA ILE A 149 10.91 11.17 6.85
C ILE A 149 11.81 9.98 7.16
N ALA A 150 11.99 9.08 6.19
CA ALA A 150 12.78 7.88 6.40
C ALA A 150 14.27 8.16 6.63
N ALA A 151 14.82 9.23 6.08
CA ALA A 151 16.21 9.64 6.30
C ALA A 151 16.53 9.90 7.77
N GLY A 152 15.54 10.35 8.56
CA GLY A 152 15.67 10.60 9.99
C GLY A 152 15.48 9.37 10.90
N LEU A 153 15.08 8.21 10.37
CA LEU A 153 14.77 7.04 11.17
C LEU A 153 15.98 6.14 11.39
N THR A 154 16.21 5.71 12.62
CA THR A 154 17.12 4.62 12.95
C THR A 154 16.50 3.25 12.62
N ASP A 155 17.29 2.16 12.68
CA ASP A 155 16.74 0.81 12.51
C ASP A 155 15.77 0.46 13.66
N ALA A 156 16.00 0.96 14.85
CA ALA A 156 15.10 0.78 16.00
C ALA A 156 13.77 1.50 15.78
N ASP A 157 13.79 2.73 15.27
CA ASP A 157 12.57 3.48 14.93
C ASP A 157 11.77 2.78 13.85
N ILE A 158 12.44 2.27 12.80
CA ILE A 158 11.79 1.50 11.73
C ILE A 158 11.09 0.26 12.26
N CYS A 159 11.76 -0.50 13.17
CA CYS A 159 11.14 -1.66 13.79
C CYS A 159 9.91 -1.26 14.64
N THR A 160 10.04 -0.23 15.47
CA THR A 160 8.94 0.26 16.31
C THR A 160 7.73 0.68 15.49
N VAL A 161 7.94 1.46 14.41
CA VAL A 161 6.89 1.89 13.50
C VAL A 161 6.24 0.69 12.80
N ALA A 162 7.05 -0.23 12.29
CA ALA A 162 6.57 -1.40 11.58
C ALA A 162 5.73 -2.32 12.50
N ASP A 163 6.18 -2.54 13.72
CA ASP A 163 5.48 -3.39 14.69
C ASP A 163 4.16 -2.75 15.13
N TRP A 164 4.12 -1.43 15.30
CA TRP A 164 2.90 -0.73 15.68
C TRP A 164 1.79 -0.91 14.63
N TYR A 165 2.10 -0.62 13.35
CA TYR A 165 1.11 -0.76 12.27
C TYR A 165 0.74 -2.22 11.99
N ALA A 166 1.70 -3.13 12.09
CA ALA A 166 1.43 -4.58 11.97
C ALA A 166 0.53 -5.11 13.10
N GLY A 167 0.57 -4.49 14.27
CA GLY A 167 -0.31 -4.81 15.40
C GLY A 167 -1.74 -4.27 15.27
N THR A 168 -2.00 -3.40 14.31
CA THR A 168 -3.34 -2.87 14.02
C THR A 168 -4.18 -3.96 13.35
N GLU A 169 -5.37 -4.21 13.85
CA GLU A 169 -6.31 -5.14 13.22
C GLU A 169 -6.90 -4.50 11.96
N LEU A 170 -6.78 -5.17 10.82
CA LEU A 170 -7.34 -4.76 9.53
C LEU A 170 -8.40 -5.76 9.08
N GLU A 171 -9.58 -5.29 8.74
CA GLU A 171 -10.61 -6.06 8.04
C GLU A 171 -10.75 -5.52 6.61
N ILE A 172 -10.78 -6.43 5.64
CA ILE A 172 -11.05 -6.12 4.22
C ILE A 172 -12.31 -6.90 3.84
N GLU A 173 -13.38 -6.18 3.56
CA GLU A 173 -14.65 -6.75 3.14
C GLU A 173 -14.81 -6.65 1.62
N PRO A 174 -15.18 -7.77 0.95
CA PRO A 174 -15.41 -7.75 -0.49
C PRO A 174 -16.57 -6.81 -0.85
N VAL A 175 -16.39 -6.06 -1.93
CA VAL A 175 -17.52 -5.39 -2.58
C VAL A 175 -18.52 -6.43 -3.08
N ARG A 176 -19.80 -6.24 -2.80
CA ARG A 176 -20.91 -7.13 -3.17
C ARG A 176 -21.42 -6.84 -4.58
#